data_f4f65143015b31e8eaaa7328daed497c
#
_entry.id   f4f65143015b31e8eaaa7328daed497c
#
_cell.length_a   1.000
_cell.length_b   1.000
_cell.length_c   1.000
_cell.angle_alpha   90.00
_cell.angle_beta   90.00
_cell.angle_gamma   90.00
#
_symmetry.space_group_name_H-M   'P 1'
#
loop_
_entity.id
_entity.type
_entity.pdbx_description
1 polymer ?
#
loop_
_entity_poly.entity_id
_entity_poly.type
_entity_poly.pdbx_seq_one_letter_code
_entity_poly.pdbx_strand_id
1 'polypeptide(L)'
;MTSECPNVPCDDSVYQWRLQKKNDTTNTLEDVTIFPNMTSTALNASNMIFKKDVLPSNTKFTLKLIVTSQSGSQGFGVLDFETAGAPHSGHCTPSVSEGVALETEFLFECLNWEDKSKPLSYEFRVGDDPISYGNSPKSVSTVLPSGKPEDQHRVQITIIVKNFVGVAVTETVFVKVLTQLLLIFLGF
;
A
#
# COMPACT_ATOMS: atom_id res chain seq x y z
N MET A 1 7.30 20.56 -2.94
CA MET A 1 8.19 21.71 -2.68
C MET A 1 8.00 22.69 -3.83
N THR A 2 7.57 23.91 -3.58
CA THR A 2 7.47 24.99 -4.56
C THR A 2 8.54 26.02 -4.25
N SER A 3 9.20 26.56 -5.27
CA SER A 3 10.15 27.66 -5.08
C SER A 3 9.40 28.99 -5.08
N GLU A 4 9.53 29.76 -4.00
CA GLU A 4 9.10 31.15 -3.97
C GLU A 4 10.33 32.05 -4.16
N CYS A 5 10.27 32.98 -5.13
CA CYS A 5 11.30 33.98 -5.34
C CYS A 5 10.83 35.29 -4.69
N PRO A 6 11.27 35.66 -3.49
CA PRO A 6 10.89 36.93 -2.88
C PRO A 6 11.58 38.07 -3.65
N ASN A 7 10.79 38.90 -4.32
CA ASN A 7 11.20 40.19 -4.95
C ASN A 7 11.74 40.17 -6.41
N VAL A 8 11.66 39.03 -7.17
CA VAL A 8 12.04 39.00 -8.59
C VAL A 8 11.08 38.09 -9.34
N PRO A 9 10.64 38.43 -10.58
CA PRO A 9 9.90 37.47 -11.42
C PRO A 9 10.73 36.21 -11.64
N CYS A 10 10.17 35.04 -11.31
CA CYS A 10 10.85 33.73 -11.47
C CYS A 10 10.89 33.22 -12.89
N ASP A 11 10.36 33.97 -13.87
CA ASP A 11 10.05 33.47 -15.23
C ASP A 11 11.27 32.98 -16.03
N ASP A 12 12.49 33.48 -15.70
CA ASP A 12 13.71 33.11 -16.42
C ASP A 12 14.73 32.35 -15.55
N SER A 13 14.30 31.81 -14.43
CA SER A 13 15.16 31.00 -13.55
C SER A 13 15.31 29.58 -14.04
N VAL A 14 16.52 29.05 -13.94
CA VAL A 14 16.80 27.64 -14.27
C VAL A 14 16.69 26.80 -13.00
N TYR A 15 15.90 25.73 -13.06
CA TYR A 15 15.67 24.83 -11.95
C TYR A 15 16.41 23.51 -12.21
N GLN A 16 17.16 23.06 -11.21
CA GLN A 16 17.87 21.77 -11.24
C GLN A 16 17.54 20.98 -10.00
N TRP A 17 17.03 19.77 -10.20
CA TRP A 17 16.69 18.85 -9.14
C TRP A 17 17.75 17.76 -9.00
N ARG A 18 18.11 17.45 -7.77
CA ARG A 18 19.00 16.34 -7.43
C ARG A 18 18.33 15.49 -6.36
N LEU A 19 18.34 14.18 -6.56
CA LEU A 19 17.82 13.19 -5.61
C LEU A 19 19.00 12.39 -5.08
N GLN A 20 19.06 12.21 -3.78
CA GLN A 20 20.07 11.40 -3.12
C GLN A 20 19.38 10.40 -2.21
N LYS A 21 19.82 9.14 -2.25
CA LYS A 21 19.41 8.09 -1.33
C LYS A 21 20.35 8.07 -0.15
N LYS A 22 19.80 8.03 1.07
CA LYS A 22 20.58 7.85 2.28
C LYS A 22 20.82 6.37 2.52
N ASN A 23 22.09 5.99 2.66
CA ASN A 23 22.48 4.66 3.08
C ASN A 23 22.45 4.61 4.62
N ASP A 24 21.53 3.84 5.20
CA ASP A 24 21.36 3.77 6.66
C ASP A 24 22.55 3.09 7.39
N THR A 25 23.32 2.25 6.69
CA THR A 25 24.49 1.56 7.27
C THR A 25 25.72 2.47 7.35
N THR A 26 26.01 3.19 6.27
CA THR A 26 27.21 4.05 6.15
C THR A 26 26.92 5.51 6.47
N ASN A 27 25.65 5.87 6.60
CA ASN A 27 25.15 7.25 6.75
C ASN A 27 25.62 8.20 5.61
N THR A 28 25.93 7.63 4.44
CA THR A 28 26.33 8.37 3.25
C THR A 28 25.13 8.65 2.34
N LEU A 29 25.26 9.72 1.52
CA LEU A 29 24.29 10.04 0.47
C LEU A 29 24.83 9.53 -0.88
N GLU A 30 23.99 8.80 -1.60
CA GLU A 30 24.27 8.26 -2.94
C GLU A 30 23.36 8.97 -3.96
N ASP A 31 23.96 9.50 -5.03
CA ASP A 31 23.18 10.18 -6.07
C ASP A 31 22.27 9.19 -6.82
N VAL A 32 21.01 9.59 -6.99
CA VAL A 32 20.00 8.85 -7.75
C VAL A 32 19.64 9.64 -8.99
N THR A 33 19.82 9.04 -10.16
CA THR A 33 19.44 9.65 -11.42
C THR A 33 17.92 9.73 -11.53
N ILE A 34 17.36 10.93 -11.72
CA ILE A 34 15.96 11.14 -11.99
C ILE A 34 15.73 11.04 -13.50
N PHE A 35 14.95 10.06 -13.93
CA PHE A 35 14.57 9.90 -15.33
C PHE A 35 13.20 10.56 -15.62
N PRO A 36 12.96 11.04 -16.85
CA PRO A 36 11.67 11.68 -17.23
C PRO A 36 10.44 10.79 -17.02
N ASN A 37 10.59 9.48 -17.10
CA ASN A 37 9.49 8.53 -16.84
C ASN A 37 9.14 8.38 -15.35
N MET A 38 10.00 8.81 -14.44
CA MET A 38 9.77 8.78 -12.98
C MET A 38 8.91 9.95 -12.50
N THR A 39 8.74 10.99 -13.30
CA THR A 39 8.06 12.21 -12.89
C THR A 39 6.85 12.53 -13.77
N SER A 40 5.90 13.28 -13.23
CA SER A 40 4.78 13.85 -13.99
C SER A 40 5.04 15.29 -14.43
N THR A 41 6.14 15.89 -13.93
CA THR A 41 6.62 17.23 -14.31
C THR A 41 7.93 17.13 -15.08
N ALA A 42 8.25 18.15 -15.86
CA ALA A 42 9.55 18.23 -16.51
C ALA A 42 10.67 18.34 -15.48
N LEU A 43 11.86 17.77 -15.78
CA LEU A 43 12.99 17.76 -14.84
C LEU A 43 13.57 19.15 -14.53
N ASN A 44 13.24 20.15 -15.35
CA ASN A 44 13.62 21.56 -15.18
C ASN A 44 12.44 22.45 -14.72
N ALA A 45 11.32 21.86 -14.30
CA ALA A 45 10.18 22.63 -13.79
C ALA A 45 10.46 23.15 -12.37
N SER A 46 9.76 24.22 -12.00
CA SER A 46 9.82 24.81 -10.64
C SER A 46 9.25 23.93 -9.53
N ASN A 47 8.56 22.83 -9.92
CA ASN A 47 8.02 21.82 -9.03
C ASN A 47 8.39 20.41 -9.51
N MET A 48 8.51 19.46 -8.57
CA MET A 48 8.80 18.07 -8.86
C MET A 48 7.72 17.18 -8.31
N ILE A 49 7.11 16.34 -9.19
CA ILE A 49 6.09 15.36 -8.82
C ILE A 49 6.57 13.99 -9.30
N PHE A 50 6.94 13.13 -8.36
CA PHE A 50 7.23 11.73 -8.65
C PHE A 50 5.93 10.95 -8.89
N LYS A 51 5.96 10.05 -9.87
CA LYS A 51 4.87 9.09 -10.07
C LYS A 51 4.84 8.07 -8.94
N LYS A 52 3.69 7.40 -8.82
CA LYS A 52 3.54 6.30 -7.87
C LYS A 52 4.53 5.17 -8.17
N ASP A 53 5.06 4.54 -7.12
CA ASP A 53 5.88 3.32 -7.16
C ASP A 53 7.20 3.41 -7.96
N VAL A 54 7.69 4.62 -8.26
CA VAL A 54 8.97 4.82 -8.98
C VAL A 54 10.18 4.89 -8.05
N LEU A 55 9.98 5.18 -6.78
CA LEU A 55 11.03 5.16 -5.76
C LEU A 55 10.90 3.89 -4.90
N PRO A 56 12.03 3.27 -4.51
CA PRO A 56 12.02 2.14 -3.59
C PRO A 56 11.27 2.47 -2.29
N SER A 57 10.51 1.52 -1.77
CA SER A 57 9.81 1.64 -0.48
C SER A 57 10.80 1.61 0.70
N ASN A 58 10.37 2.11 1.88
CA ASN A 58 11.16 2.15 3.12
C ASN A 58 12.56 2.75 2.93
N THR A 59 12.65 3.79 2.09
CA THR A 59 13.94 4.36 1.71
C THR A 59 13.95 5.86 2.02
N LYS A 60 15.02 6.32 2.66
CA LYS A 60 15.22 7.74 2.96
C LYS A 60 15.91 8.43 1.80
N PHE A 61 15.39 9.59 1.45
CA PHE A 61 15.88 10.42 0.37
C PHE A 61 16.08 11.86 0.83
N THR A 62 17.03 12.53 0.20
CA THR A 62 17.23 13.97 0.22
C THR A 62 16.99 14.51 -1.18
N LEU A 63 15.98 15.35 -1.35
CA LEU A 63 15.70 16.06 -2.60
C LEU A 63 16.23 17.49 -2.49
N LYS A 64 17.13 17.85 -3.40
CA LYS A 64 17.72 19.21 -3.47
C LYS A 64 17.23 19.91 -4.72
N LEU A 65 16.71 21.12 -4.55
CA LEU A 65 16.44 22.07 -5.63
C LEU A 65 17.54 23.12 -5.67
N ILE A 66 18.09 23.35 -6.84
CA ILE A 66 19.01 24.46 -7.12
C ILE A 66 18.30 25.38 -8.12
N VAL A 67 18.21 26.66 -7.77
CA VAL A 67 17.61 27.69 -8.62
C VAL A 67 18.70 28.64 -9.01
N THR A 68 18.88 28.88 -10.31
CA THR A 68 19.85 29.82 -10.86
C THR A 68 19.10 30.96 -11.55
N SER A 69 19.30 32.19 -11.10
CA SER A 69 18.71 33.38 -11.73
C SER A 69 19.43 33.75 -13.03
N GLN A 70 18.84 34.62 -13.83
CA GLN A 70 19.50 35.16 -15.04
C GLN A 70 20.84 35.85 -14.74
N SER A 71 21.00 36.46 -13.57
CA SER A 71 22.27 37.06 -13.15
C SER A 71 23.34 36.05 -12.73
N GLY A 72 23.01 34.76 -12.76
CA GLY A 72 23.89 33.65 -12.32
C GLY A 72 23.92 33.44 -10.80
N SER A 73 23.14 34.18 -10.04
CA SER A 73 23.01 33.98 -8.59
C SER A 73 22.27 32.66 -8.33
N GLN A 74 22.75 31.88 -7.34
CA GLN A 74 22.16 30.58 -7.00
C GLN A 74 21.56 30.57 -5.60
N GLY A 75 20.39 29.95 -5.50
CA GLY A 75 19.76 29.56 -4.25
C GLY A 75 19.49 28.05 -4.24
N PHE A 76 19.28 27.47 -3.07
CA PHE A 76 18.91 26.06 -2.97
C PHE A 76 17.93 25.81 -1.83
N GLY A 77 17.11 24.77 -2.02
CA GLY A 77 16.24 24.19 -1.00
C GLY A 77 16.52 22.71 -0.85
N VAL A 78 16.33 22.18 0.34
CA VAL A 78 16.53 20.74 0.65
C VAL A 78 15.30 20.20 1.34
N LEU A 79 14.89 19.00 0.97
CA LEU A 79 13.80 18.25 1.58
C LEU A 79 14.25 16.83 1.85
N ASP A 80 14.26 16.43 3.12
CA ASP A 80 14.43 15.04 3.52
C ASP A 80 13.06 14.36 3.64
N PHE A 81 12.93 13.17 3.08
CA PHE A 81 11.70 12.38 3.17
C PHE A 81 12.00 10.89 3.16
N GLU A 82 11.05 10.09 3.63
CA GLU A 82 11.10 8.63 3.58
C GLU A 82 9.90 8.11 2.78
N THR A 83 10.15 7.16 1.88
CA THR A 83 9.07 6.48 1.15
C THR A 83 8.39 5.46 2.05
N ALA A 84 7.07 5.36 1.97
CA ALA A 84 6.32 4.38 2.74
C ALA A 84 6.56 2.96 2.22
N GLY A 85 6.58 2.01 3.16
CA GLY A 85 6.53 0.58 2.87
C GLY A 85 5.11 0.03 3.03
N ALA A 86 4.92 -1.24 2.70
CA ALA A 86 3.69 -1.96 3.02
C ALA A 86 3.71 -2.49 4.46
N PRO A 87 2.55 -2.69 5.09
CA PRO A 87 2.45 -3.42 6.35
C PRO A 87 3.13 -4.78 6.26
N HIS A 88 3.77 -5.23 7.34
CA HIS A 88 4.59 -6.46 7.35
C HIS A 88 4.44 -7.22 8.67
N SER A 89 5.10 -8.39 8.75
CA SER A 89 5.22 -9.25 9.95
C SER A 89 3.90 -9.87 10.45
N GLY A 90 2.77 -9.50 9.88
CA GLY A 90 1.46 -10.00 10.29
C GLY A 90 1.03 -11.26 9.52
N HIS A 91 -0.07 -11.84 9.99
CA HIS A 91 -0.77 -12.94 9.37
C HIS A 91 -2.25 -12.88 9.72
N CYS A 92 -3.09 -13.53 8.92
CA CYS A 92 -4.53 -13.62 9.15
C CYS A 92 -4.98 -15.08 9.22
N THR A 93 -5.91 -15.40 10.10
CA THR A 93 -6.41 -16.76 10.30
C THR A 93 -7.92 -16.80 10.39
N PRO A 94 -8.58 -17.89 9.96
CA PRO A 94 -9.99 -18.10 10.18
C PRO A 94 -10.24 -18.64 11.60
N SER A 95 -11.42 -18.38 12.16
CA SER A 95 -11.88 -18.97 13.43
C SER A 95 -12.02 -20.47 13.36
N VAL A 96 -12.46 -20.98 12.20
CA VAL A 96 -12.55 -22.40 11.87
C VAL A 96 -12.04 -22.61 10.45
N SER A 97 -11.39 -23.77 10.20
CA SER A 97 -10.81 -24.08 8.89
C SER A 97 -11.78 -24.83 7.96
N GLU A 98 -12.86 -25.39 8.50
CA GLU A 98 -13.86 -26.17 7.75
C GLU A 98 -15.27 -25.90 8.30
N GLY A 99 -16.28 -25.91 7.42
CA GLY A 99 -17.68 -25.74 7.79
C GLY A 99 -18.64 -26.14 6.67
N VAL A 100 -19.93 -25.94 6.93
CA VAL A 100 -21.04 -26.20 6.01
C VAL A 100 -21.55 -24.88 5.42
N ALA A 101 -21.80 -24.88 4.12
CA ALA A 101 -22.27 -23.71 3.40
C ALA A 101 -23.57 -23.14 3.99
N LEU A 102 -23.62 -21.81 4.14
CA LEU A 102 -24.76 -21.04 4.65
C LEU A 102 -25.20 -21.39 6.09
N GLU A 103 -24.42 -22.22 6.79
CA GLU A 103 -24.71 -22.65 8.17
C GLU A 103 -23.59 -22.27 9.12
N THR A 104 -22.34 -22.56 8.74
CA THR A 104 -21.18 -22.26 9.60
C THR A 104 -20.79 -20.79 9.47
N GLU A 105 -20.70 -20.15 10.62
CA GLU A 105 -20.18 -18.77 10.72
C GLU A 105 -18.65 -18.77 10.74
N PHE A 106 -18.05 -18.00 9.83
CA PHE A 106 -16.62 -17.77 9.74
C PHE A 106 -16.30 -16.36 10.21
N LEU A 107 -15.28 -16.25 11.04
CA LEU A 107 -14.65 -14.99 11.44
C LEU A 107 -13.17 -15.06 11.05
N PHE A 108 -12.63 -13.98 10.49
CA PHE A 108 -11.22 -13.86 10.13
C PHE A 108 -10.57 -12.83 11.04
N GLU A 109 -9.40 -13.17 11.58
CA GLU A 109 -8.64 -12.30 12.48
C GLU A 109 -7.21 -12.16 11.98
N CYS A 110 -6.73 -10.92 11.95
CA CYS A 110 -5.38 -10.55 11.55
C CYS A 110 -4.57 -10.11 12.77
N LEU A 111 -3.37 -10.67 12.93
CA LEU A 111 -2.51 -10.43 14.09
C LEU A 111 -1.13 -9.95 13.65
N ASN A 112 -0.48 -9.20 14.53
CA ASN A 112 0.93 -8.79 14.44
C ASN A 112 1.32 -7.98 13.20
N TRP A 113 0.36 -7.34 12.51
CA TRP A 113 0.68 -6.43 11.44
C TRP A 113 1.32 -5.15 11.96
N GLU A 114 2.48 -4.80 11.40
CA GLU A 114 3.28 -3.65 11.78
C GLU A 114 3.47 -2.70 10.61
N ASP A 115 3.43 -1.40 10.89
CA ASP A 115 3.75 -0.31 9.96
C ASP A 115 4.02 0.98 10.74
N LYS A 116 4.86 1.87 10.19
CA LYS A 116 5.10 3.21 10.76
C LYS A 116 3.92 4.15 10.53
N SER A 117 3.18 3.96 9.45
CA SER A 117 2.07 4.81 9.01
C SER A 117 0.73 4.25 9.48
N LYS A 118 0.45 4.37 10.78
CA LYS A 118 -0.81 3.95 11.40
C LYS A 118 -1.89 5.04 11.28
N PRO A 119 -3.21 4.70 11.37
CA PRO A 119 -3.75 3.36 11.62
C PRO A 119 -3.68 2.46 10.38
N LEU A 120 -3.77 1.14 10.62
CA LEU A 120 -3.99 0.16 9.57
C LEU A 120 -5.49 0.03 9.29
N SER A 121 -5.85 -0.27 8.06
CA SER A 121 -7.19 -0.69 7.66
C SER A 121 -7.14 -2.07 7.02
N TYR A 122 -8.22 -2.82 7.19
CA TYR A 122 -8.37 -4.21 6.78
C TYR A 122 -9.59 -4.34 5.88
N GLU A 123 -9.44 -5.03 4.78
CA GLU A 123 -10.54 -5.36 3.88
C GLU A 123 -10.54 -6.87 3.65
N PHE A 124 -11.66 -7.50 3.95
CA PHE A 124 -11.86 -8.94 3.80
C PHE A 124 -12.82 -9.19 2.65
N ARG A 125 -12.46 -10.11 1.73
CA ARG A 125 -13.22 -10.41 0.52
C ARG A 125 -13.36 -11.89 0.27
N VAL A 126 -14.50 -12.29 -0.34
CA VAL A 126 -14.69 -13.59 -0.98
C VAL A 126 -14.80 -13.35 -2.49
N GLY A 127 -13.79 -13.76 -3.26
CA GLY A 127 -13.70 -13.31 -4.65
C GLY A 127 -13.64 -11.80 -4.75
N ASP A 128 -14.59 -11.19 -5.47
CA ASP A 128 -14.72 -9.74 -5.62
C ASP A 128 -15.66 -9.10 -4.58
N ASP A 129 -16.39 -9.92 -3.80
CA ASP A 129 -17.39 -9.43 -2.85
C ASP A 129 -16.74 -9.09 -1.49
N PRO A 130 -16.90 -7.86 -0.98
CA PRO A 130 -16.39 -7.48 0.34
C PRO A 130 -17.23 -8.09 1.46
N ILE A 131 -16.58 -8.71 2.44
CA ILE A 131 -17.19 -9.19 3.69
C ILE A 131 -17.25 -8.03 4.70
N SER A 132 -16.13 -7.34 4.87
CA SER A 132 -16.02 -6.20 5.77
C SER A 132 -14.83 -5.31 5.41
N TYR A 133 -14.91 -4.05 5.85
CA TYR A 133 -13.85 -3.06 5.70
C TYR A 133 -13.82 -2.15 6.95
N GLY A 134 -12.64 -1.81 7.42
CA GLY A 134 -12.45 -0.88 8.52
C GLY A 134 -11.07 -1.00 9.20
N ASN A 135 -10.93 -0.36 10.36
CA ASN A 135 -9.68 -0.41 11.14
C ASN A 135 -9.64 -1.59 12.13
N SER A 136 -10.71 -2.38 12.20
CA SER A 136 -10.73 -3.60 12.99
C SER A 136 -9.90 -4.68 12.31
N PRO A 137 -8.97 -5.33 13.00
CA PRO A 137 -8.23 -6.48 12.47
C PRO A 137 -9.09 -7.76 12.40
N LYS A 138 -10.38 -7.66 12.72
CA LYS A 138 -11.34 -8.77 12.66
C LYS A 138 -12.43 -8.43 11.65
N SER A 139 -12.81 -9.42 10.84
CA SER A 139 -13.99 -9.32 9.97
C SER A 139 -15.28 -9.32 10.81
N VAL A 140 -16.39 -9.03 10.17
CA VAL A 140 -17.70 -9.45 10.69
C VAL A 140 -17.84 -10.97 10.56
N SER A 141 -18.67 -11.60 11.41
CA SER A 141 -19.06 -12.99 11.24
C SER A 141 -19.90 -13.14 9.97
N THR A 142 -19.58 -14.14 9.16
CA THR A 142 -20.22 -14.35 7.86
C THR A 142 -20.39 -15.83 7.56
N VAL A 143 -21.46 -16.17 6.85
CA VAL A 143 -21.60 -17.50 6.24
C VAL A 143 -21.08 -17.46 4.81
N LEU A 144 -20.53 -18.57 4.34
CA LEU A 144 -19.90 -18.67 3.03
C LEU A 144 -20.69 -19.62 2.11
N PRO A 145 -20.64 -19.41 0.79
CA PRO A 145 -21.13 -20.40 -0.18
C PRO A 145 -20.21 -21.62 -0.18
N SER A 146 -20.71 -22.76 -0.65
CA SER A 146 -19.89 -23.98 -0.81
C SER A 146 -18.74 -23.73 -1.79
N GLY A 147 -17.56 -24.24 -1.43
CA GLY A 147 -16.45 -24.34 -2.35
C GLY A 147 -16.73 -25.36 -3.46
N LYS A 148 -16.08 -25.20 -4.60
CA LYS A 148 -16.22 -26.09 -5.74
C LYS A 148 -15.56 -27.46 -5.46
N PRO A 149 -16.19 -28.59 -5.85
CA PRO A 149 -15.59 -29.89 -5.64
C PRO A 149 -14.22 -30.07 -6.28
N GLU A 150 -13.99 -29.49 -7.47
CA GLU A 150 -12.72 -29.50 -8.18
C GLU A 150 -11.59 -28.77 -7.40
N ASP A 151 -11.94 -27.82 -6.55
CA ASP A 151 -11.02 -27.09 -5.67
C ASP A 151 -10.98 -27.70 -4.25
N GLN A 152 -11.44 -28.94 -4.06
CA GLN A 152 -11.53 -29.60 -2.75
C GLN A 152 -12.42 -28.84 -1.77
N HIS A 153 -13.47 -28.20 -2.26
CA HIS A 153 -14.37 -27.33 -1.51
C HIS A 153 -13.70 -26.14 -0.82
N ARG A 154 -12.53 -25.72 -1.29
CA ARG A 154 -11.83 -24.53 -0.74
C ARG A 154 -12.45 -23.26 -1.27
N VAL A 155 -12.69 -22.32 -0.35
CA VAL A 155 -13.10 -20.95 -0.61
C VAL A 155 -11.91 -20.05 -0.26
N GLN A 156 -11.52 -19.21 -1.20
CA GLN A 156 -10.45 -18.24 -1.03
C GLN A 156 -10.98 -16.97 -0.40
N ILE A 157 -10.32 -16.53 0.67
CA ILE A 157 -10.54 -15.25 1.31
C ILE A 157 -9.33 -14.38 1.03
N THR A 158 -9.56 -13.25 0.40
CA THR A 158 -8.54 -12.24 0.13
C THR A 158 -8.61 -11.17 1.20
N ILE A 159 -7.49 -10.91 1.86
CA ILE A 159 -7.39 -9.92 2.93
C ILE A 159 -6.37 -8.87 2.49
N ILE A 160 -6.82 -7.61 2.44
CA ILE A 160 -5.98 -6.47 2.06
C ILE A 160 -5.73 -5.65 3.33
N VAL A 161 -4.47 -5.57 3.74
CA VAL A 161 -4.04 -4.74 4.87
C VAL A 161 -3.35 -3.50 4.31
N LYS A 162 -3.89 -2.33 4.64
CA LYS A 162 -3.46 -1.04 4.09
C LYS A 162 -3.05 -0.09 5.22
N ASN A 163 -1.95 0.60 5.06
CA ASN A 163 -1.54 1.64 5.98
C ASN A 163 -2.23 2.99 5.70
N PHE A 164 -2.03 3.96 6.59
CA PHE A 164 -2.65 5.30 6.51
C PHE A 164 -2.33 6.05 5.20
N VAL A 165 -1.16 5.84 4.60
CA VAL A 165 -0.77 6.49 3.34
C VAL A 165 -1.18 5.71 2.09
N GLY A 166 -1.92 4.60 2.26
CA GLY A 166 -2.53 3.85 1.17
C GLY A 166 -1.67 2.74 0.57
N VAL A 167 -0.47 2.46 1.12
CA VAL A 167 0.32 1.30 0.69
C VAL A 167 -0.28 0.03 1.31
N ALA A 168 -0.45 -1.01 0.50
CA ALA A 168 -1.15 -2.21 0.89
C ALA A 168 -0.32 -3.48 0.65
N VAL A 169 -0.64 -4.50 1.43
CA VAL A 169 -0.24 -5.89 1.21
C VAL A 169 -1.50 -6.75 1.15
N THR A 170 -1.45 -7.80 0.36
CA THR A 170 -2.55 -8.77 0.22
C THR A 170 -2.12 -10.11 0.77
N GLU A 171 -2.96 -10.68 1.63
CA GLU A 171 -2.82 -12.04 2.13
C GLU A 171 -4.00 -12.89 1.68
N THR A 172 -3.78 -14.18 1.50
CA THR A 172 -4.80 -15.13 1.07
C THR A 172 -4.93 -16.25 2.09
N VAL A 173 -6.16 -16.45 2.56
CA VAL A 173 -6.52 -17.52 3.48
C VAL A 173 -7.52 -18.44 2.80
N PHE A 174 -7.43 -19.74 3.04
CA PHE A 174 -8.39 -20.72 2.52
C PHE A 174 -9.15 -21.37 3.66
N VAL A 175 -10.47 -21.53 3.45
CA VAL A 175 -11.35 -22.33 4.30
C VAL A 175 -12.05 -23.38 3.46
N LYS A 176 -12.35 -24.53 4.03
CA LYS A 176 -13.09 -25.60 3.36
C LYS A 176 -14.56 -25.46 3.70
N VAL A 177 -15.41 -25.30 2.68
CA VAL A 177 -16.84 -25.11 2.84
C VAL A 177 -17.60 -26.17 2.07
N LEU A 178 -18.14 -27.13 2.81
CA LEU A 178 -18.87 -28.26 2.28
C LEU A 178 -20.29 -27.86 1.87
N THR A 179 -20.83 -28.55 0.87
CA THR A 179 -22.24 -28.40 0.48
C THR A 179 -23.14 -28.93 1.59
N GLN A 180 -24.20 -28.21 1.94
CA GLN A 180 -25.23 -28.69 2.84
C GLN A 180 -25.93 -29.91 2.21
N LEU A 181 -25.91 -31.05 2.88
CA LEU A 181 -26.69 -32.22 2.47
C LEU A 181 -28.16 -31.98 2.85
N LEU A 182 -28.98 -31.64 1.88
CA LEU A 182 -30.42 -31.59 2.07
C LEU A 182 -30.91 -33.05 2.17
N LEU A 183 -31.10 -33.56 3.38
CA LEU A 183 -31.83 -34.79 3.61
C LEU A 183 -33.31 -34.54 3.28
N ILE A 184 -33.68 -34.75 2.02
CA ILE A 184 -35.07 -34.85 1.63
C ILE A 184 -35.56 -36.15 2.20
N PHE A 185 -36.17 -36.11 3.39
CA PHE A 185 -37.01 -37.20 3.85
C PHE A 185 -38.22 -37.24 2.92
N LEU A 186 -38.18 -38.13 1.92
CA LEU A 186 -39.40 -38.59 1.24
C LEU A 186 -40.17 -39.38 2.27
N GLY A 187 -41.12 -38.72 2.95
CA GLY A 187 -42.14 -39.38 3.74
C GLY A 187 -43.02 -40.17 2.78
N PHE A 188 -42.99 -41.48 2.88
CA PHE A 188 -43.99 -42.37 2.38
C PHE A 188 -45.07 -42.54 3.46
#